data_d014b16e73ead219320996527ddb6f26
#
_entry.id   d014b16e73ead219320996527ddb6f26
#
_cell.length_a   1.000
_cell.length_b   1.000
_cell.length_c   1.000
_cell.angle_alpha   90.00
_cell.angle_beta   90.00
_cell.angle_gamma   90.00
#
_symmetry.space_group_name_H-M   'P 1'
#
loop_
_entity.id
_entity.type
_entity.pdbx_description
1 polymer ?
#
loop_
_entity_poly.entity_id
_entity_poly.type
_entity_poly.pdbx_seq_one_letter_code
_entity_poly.pdbx_strand_id
1 'polypeptide(L)'
;MNIREEQEKREHLIFSPYASFSDESRGRDRDEEPCPMRTIYQRDRDRIIHCKTFRRLKHKTQVFLAPEGDHYRTRLTHTLEVAQIARSIARALNLNEDLTEAIALGHDLGHTPFGHAGERTLNSLCPMGFAHYKQSIRVVEFLEKDGQGLNLTWEVRDGILNHRTSGNPSTLEGKAVRLSDKIAYINHDIDDGIRAGILKESDILSEYTDVLGNSTKERLNTMISDIIMNSIGKNDLVMSEPVRKAMTELRKFMFESLYLNPTAKSEEAKADKLITELYRYYVANTDKLPDTYKRFITEFDERPEQVVCDYIAGMSDQYSISKFQEIFVPKAWKG
;
A
#
# COMPACT_ATOMS: atom_id res chain seq x y z
N MET A 1 -22.83 -5.53 -29.86
CA MET A 1 -23.06 -4.79 -28.61
C MET A 1 -21.70 -4.68 -27.91
N ASN A 2 -21.20 -3.50 -27.67
CA ASN A 2 -19.96 -3.27 -26.94
C ASN A 2 -20.31 -3.04 -25.46
N ILE A 3 -20.06 -4.06 -24.63
CA ILE A 3 -20.45 -4.04 -23.21
C ILE A 3 -19.70 -2.90 -22.47
N ARG A 4 -18.46 -2.62 -22.83
CA ARG A 4 -17.68 -1.52 -22.28
C ARG A 4 -18.39 -0.17 -22.51
N GLU A 5 -18.80 0.13 -23.74
CA GLU A 5 -19.47 1.40 -24.08
C GLU A 5 -20.80 1.56 -23.35
N GLU A 6 -21.52 0.48 -23.12
CA GLU A 6 -22.75 0.54 -22.32
C GLU A 6 -22.48 0.80 -20.83
N GLN A 7 -21.36 0.30 -20.30
CA GLN A 7 -20.93 0.62 -18.92
C GLN A 7 -20.52 2.10 -18.82
N GLU A 8 -19.70 2.59 -19.75
CA GLU A 8 -19.27 3.99 -19.81
C GLU A 8 -20.48 4.96 -19.90
N LYS A 9 -21.49 4.67 -20.73
CA LYS A 9 -22.74 5.44 -20.76
C LYS A 9 -23.49 5.42 -19.42
N ARG A 10 -23.50 4.29 -18.71
CA ARG A 10 -24.12 4.21 -17.38
C ARG A 10 -23.38 5.05 -16.35
N GLU A 11 -22.06 5.13 -16.42
CA GLU A 11 -21.26 6.01 -15.56
C GLU A 11 -21.79 7.45 -15.65
N HIS A 12 -22.00 7.99 -16.85
CA HIS A 12 -22.55 9.33 -17.07
C HIS A 12 -23.98 9.56 -16.53
N LEU A 13 -24.75 8.48 -16.33
CA LEU A 13 -26.09 8.56 -15.77
C LEU A 13 -26.13 8.55 -14.24
N ILE A 14 -25.14 7.89 -13.60
CA ILE A 14 -25.19 7.59 -12.17
C ILE A 14 -24.08 8.26 -11.35
N PHE A 15 -22.95 8.58 -11.98
CA PHE A 15 -21.82 9.14 -11.21
C PHE A 15 -22.02 10.65 -10.95
N SER A 16 -21.37 11.09 -9.87
CA SER A 16 -21.20 12.49 -9.55
C SER A 16 -20.49 13.22 -10.72
N PRO A 17 -20.81 14.48 -11.01
CA PRO A 17 -20.05 15.25 -12.00
C PRO A 17 -18.58 15.49 -11.62
N TYR A 18 -18.19 15.11 -10.40
CA TYR A 18 -16.81 15.20 -9.91
C TYR A 18 -16.07 13.83 -9.93
N ALA A 19 -16.75 12.77 -10.37
CA ALA A 19 -16.14 11.45 -10.51
C ALA A 19 -15.21 11.38 -11.73
N SER A 20 -14.31 10.42 -11.73
CA SER A 20 -13.48 10.11 -12.90
C SER A 20 -14.23 9.15 -13.82
N PHE A 21 -14.63 9.59 -15.01
CA PHE A 21 -15.31 8.76 -16.00
C PHE A 21 -14.29 7.90 -16.76
N SER A 22 -14.68 6.66 -17.06
CA SER A 22 -13.77 5.71 -17.73
C SER A 22 -13.42 6.10 -19.16
N ASP A 23 -14.35 6.72 -19.89
CA ASP A 23 -14.15 7.21 -21.25
C ASP A 23 -13.46 8.59 -21.34
N GLU A 24 -13.31 9.27 -20.20
CA GLU A 24 -12.59 10.56 -20.07
C GLU A 24 -11.21 10.40 -19.42
N SER A 25 -10.71 9.17 -19.27
CA SER A 25 -9.39 8.91 -18.70
C SER A 25 -8.28 9.57 -19.52
N ARG A 26 -7.26 10.10 -18.86
CA ARG A 26 -6.04 10.62 -19.49
C ARG A 26 -5.21 9.51 -20.16
N GLY A 27 -5.64 8.27 -20.03
CA GLY A 27 -5.08 7.13 -20.73
C GLY A 27 -3.81 6.54 -20.12
N ARG A 28 -3.09 5.83 -20.95
CA ARG A 28 -1.90 5.03 -20.65
C ARG A 28 -0.69 5.60 -21.36
N ASP A 29 0.50 5.24 -20.89
CA ASP A 29 1.75 5.66 -21.57
C ASP A 29 1.96 4.95 -22.93
N ARG A 30 1.43 3.72 -23.04
CA ARG A 30 1.44 2.95 -24.30
C ARG A 30 0.03 2.66 -24.74
N ASP A 31 -0.30 3.03 -25.97
CA ASP A 31 -1.60 2.75 -26.56
C ASP A 31 -1.91 1.26 -26.63
N GLU A 32 -3.14 0.90 -26.37
CA GLU A 32 -3.65 -0.47 -26.41
C GLU A 32 -5.09 -0.50 -26.93
N GLU A 33 -5.44 -1.55 -27.67
CA GLU A 33 -6.81 -1.79 -28.08
C GLU A 33 -7.74 -1.87 -26.87
N PRO A 34 -8.84 -1.10 -26.87
CA PRO A 34 -9.84 -1.13 -25.82
C PRO A 34 -10.46 -2.53 -25.68
N CYS A 35 -10.72 -2.94 -24.44
CA CYS A 35 -11.41 -4.20 -24.19
C CYS A 35 -12.91 -4.04 -24.53
N PRO A 36 -13.52 -4.99 -25.27
CA PRO A 36 -14.95 -4.88 -25.60
C PRO A 36 -15.90 -5.09 -24.40
N MET A 37 -15.38 -5.62 -23.27
CA MET A 37 -16.19 -5.97 -22.10
C MET A 37 -15.91 -5.09 -20.88
N ARG A 38 -14.66 -4.67 -20.65
CA ARG A 38 -14.22 -4.02 -19.43
C ARG A 38 -13.84 -2.57 -19.70
N THR A 39 -14.22 -1.68 -18.79
CA THR A 39 -13.75 -0.29 -18.80
C THR A 39 -12.25 -0.23 -18.53
N ILE A 40 -11.66 0.94 -18.75
CA ILE A 40 -10.21 1.14 -18.64
C ILE A 40 -9.73 0.88 -17.20
N TYR A 41 -10.50 1.29 -16.18
CA TYR A 41 -10.15 1.10 -14.77
C TYR A 41 -10.35 -0.34 -14.30
N GLN A 42 -11.35 -1.05 -14.82
CA GLN A 42 -11.51 -2.49 -14.57
C GLN A 42 -10.29 -3.27 -15.07
N ARG A 43 -9.75 -2.91 -16.23
CA ARG A 43 -8.51 -3.53 -16.74
C ARG A 43 -7.31 -3.26 -15.84
N ASP A 44 -7.21 -2.08 -15.24
CA ASP A 44 -6.12 -1.73 -14.34
C ASP A 44 -6.19 -2.54 -13.04
N ARG A 45 -7.39 -2.62 -12.44
CA ARG A 45 -7.62 -3.47 -11.29
C ARG A 45 -7.19 -4.92 -11.56
N ASP A 46 -7.63 -5.49 -12.67
CA ASP A 46 -7.28 -6.87 -13.05
C ASP A 46 -5.76 -7.04 -13.21
N ARG A 47 -5.06 -6.09 -13.84
CA ARG A 47 -3.60 -6.12 -13.99
C ARG A 47 -2.88 -6.12 -12.65
N ILE A 48 -3.35 -5.32 -11.69
CA ILE A 48 -2.78 -5.26 -10.34
C ILE A 48 -2.99 -6.59 -9.62
N ILE A 49 -4.23 -7.11 -9.58
CA ILE A 49 -4.55 -8.39 -8.90
C ILE A 49 -3.70 -9.53 -9.44
N HIS A 50 -3.48 -9.59 -10.75
CA HIS A 50 -2.75 -10.67 -11.39
C HIS A 50 -1.23 -10.48 -11.42
N CYS A 51 -0.67 -9.36 -10.96
CA CYS A 51 0.76 -9.15 -10.93
C CYS A 51 1.46 -10.00 -9.85
N LYS A 52 2.77 -10.22 -10.03
CA LYS A 52 3.57 -11.04 -9.10
C LYS A 52 3.70 -10.35 -7.74
N THR A 53 3.85 -9.03 -7.75
CA THR A 53 4.08 -8.22 -6.55
C THR A 53 2.85 -8.21 -5.64
N PHE A 54 1.62 -8.13 -6.19
CA PHE A 54 0.39 -8.19 -5.40
C PHE A 54 0.30 -9.49 -4.60
N ARG A 55 0.64 -10.64 -5.20
CA ARG A 55 0.63 -11.94 -4.50
C ARG A 55 1.62 -12.00 -3.33
N ARG A 56 2.73 -11.23 -3.38
CA ARG A 56 3.73 -11.19 -2.30
C ARG A 56 3.27 -10.44 -1.06
N LEU A 57 2.25 -9.57 -1.19
CA LEU A 57 1.70 -8.82 -0.05
C LEU A 57 1.17 -9.75 1.06
N LYS A 58 0.74 -10.97 0.72
CA LYS A 58 0.30 -11.97 1.70
C LYS A 58 1.39 -12.42 2.69
N HIS A 59 2.67 -12.19 2.36
CA HIS A 59 3.82 -12.61 3.15
C HIS A 59 4.69 -11.42 3.60
N LYS A 60 4.10 -10.22 3.62
CA LYS A 60 4.72 -9.00 4.18
C LYS A 60 3.94 -8.57 5.41
N THR A 61 4.64 -8.30 6.49
CA THR A 61 4.06 -7.83 7.74
C THR A 61 3.46 -6.44 7.59
N GLN A 62 2.38 -6.17 8.32
CA GLN A 62 1.79 -4.83 8.40
C GLN A 62 2.40 -4.03 9.56
N VAL A 63 2.27 -4.50 10.79
CA VAL A 63 2.67 -3.77 12.02
C VAL A 63 3.81 -4.47 12.75
N PHE A 64 3.60 -5.72 13.17
CA PHE A 64 4.56 -6.48 13.98
C PHE A 64 5.39 -7.43 13.12
N LEU A 65 6.71 -7.48 13.40
CA LEU A 65 7.64 -8.33 12.66
C LEU A 65 7.38 -9.81 12.95
N ALA A 66 7.05 -10.56 11.89
CA ALA A 66 6.89 -12.02 11.93
C ALA A 66 6.13 -12.54 13.16
N PRO A 67 4.91 -12.05 13.45
CA PRO A 67 4.18 -12.51 14.61
C PRO A 67 3.86 -14.00 14.49
N GLU A 68 3.98 -14.73 15.60
CA GLU A 68 3.53 -16.12 15.65
C GLU A 68 1.99 -16.15 15.68
N GLY A 69 1.38 -16.92 14.74
CA GLY A 69 -0.07 -17.15 14.66
C GLY A 69 -0.74 -16.70 13.37
N ASP A 70 -1.92 -17.25 13.12
CA ASP A 70 -2.65 -17.09 11.85
C ASP A 70 -3.56 -15.84 11.79
N HIS A 71 -3.65 -15.08 12.88
CA HIS A 71 -4.63 -14.01 13.03
C HIS A 71 -4.08 -12.59 12.84
N TYR A 72 -2.77 -12.45 12.60
CA TYR A 72 -2.19 -11.13 12.36
C TYR A 72 -2.42 -10.67 10.91
N ARG A 73 -2.59 -9.35 10.77
CA ARG A 73 -2.79 -8.75 9.45
C ARG A 73 -1.51 -8.77 8.61
N THR A 74 -1.68 -9.19 7.38
CA THR A 74 -0.67 -9.02 6.32
C THR A 74 -0.98 -7.78 5.50
N ARG A 75 -0.03 -7.31 4.70
CA ARG A 75 -0.28 -6.21 3.77
C ARG A 75 -1.39 -6.51 2.77
N LEU A 76 -1.58 -7.77 2.38
CA LEU A 76 -2.69 -8.15 1.52
C LEU A 76 -4.05 -7.91 2.19
N THR A 77 -4.21 -8.34 3.45
CA THR A 77 -5.49 -8.13 4.16
C THR A 77 -5.73 -6.65 4.43
N HIS A 78 -4.70 -5.89 4.82
CA HIS A 78 -4.79 -4.43 4.92
C HIS A 78 -5.25 -3.79 3.60
N THR A 79 -4.61 -4.13 2.48
CA THR A 79 -4.96 -3.61 1.15
C THR A 79 -6.42 -3.88 0.79
N LEU A 80 -6.94 -5.07 1.12
CA LEU A 80 -8.35 -5.42 0.89
C LEU A 80 -9.31 -4.63 1.81
N GLU A 81 -8.93 -4.40 3.06
CA GLU A 81 -9.72 -3.59 3.99
C GLU A 81 -9.74 -2.11 3.57
N VAL A 82 -8.60 -1.56 3.12
CA VAL A 82 -8.54 -0.21 2.51
C VAL A 82 -9.45 -0.13 1.29
N ALA A 83 -9.40 -1.11 0.40
CA ALA A 83 -10.26 -1.15 -0.78
C ALA A 83 -11.75 -1.21 -0.41
N GLN A 84 -12.13 -1.98 0.60
CA GLN A 84 -13.51 -2.07 1.10
C GLN A 84 -14.00 -0.72 1.65
N ILE A 85 -13.20 -0.05 2.49
CA ILE A 85 -13.56 1.25 3.06
C ILE A 85 -13.67 2.30 1.96
N ALA A 86 -12.67 2.40 1.08
CA ALA A 86 -12.62 3.37 0.00
C ALA A 86 -13.80 3.22 -0.97
N ARG A 87 -14.14 1.98 -1.35
CA ARG A 87 -15.32 1.70 -2.19
C ARG A 87 -16.63 2.04 -1.50
N SER A 88 -16.75 1.87 -0.19
CA SER A 88 -17.95 2.29 0.56
C SER A 88 -18.15 3.79 0.48
N ILE A 89 -17.07 4.58 0.61
CA ILE A 89 -17.09 6.04 0.45
C ILE A 89 -17.42 6.40 -1.01
N ALA A 90 -16.72 5.79 -1.97
CA ALA A 90 -16.91 6.07 -3.39
C ALA A 90 -18.35 5.79 -3.84
N ARG A 91 -18.91 4.66 -3.46
CA ARG A 91 -20.31 4.29 -3.77
C ARG A 91 -21.30 5.27 -3.20
N ALA A 92 -21.14 5.69 -1.93
CA ALA A 92 -22.04 6.62 -1.28
C ALA A 92 -22.00 8.03 -1.90
N LEU A 93 -20.88 8.41 -2.52
CA LEU A 93 -20.68 9.69 -3.18
C LEU A 93 -20.86 9.62 -4.72
N ASN A 94 -21.30 8.49 -5.26
CA ASN A 94 -21.41 8.21 -6.69
C ASN A 94 -20.09 8.47 -7.45
N LEU A 95 -18.95 8.06 -6.88
CA LEU A 95 -17.64 8.08 -7.53
C LEU A 95 -17.37 6.75 -8.25
N ASN A 96 -16.30 6.68 -9.03
CA ASN A 96 -15.91 5.48 -9.76
C ASN A 96 -15.29 4.43 -8.83
N GLU A 97 -16.06 3.38 -8.50
CA GLU A 97 -15.59 2.31 -7.62
C GLU A 97 -14.45 1.48 -8.24
N ASP A 98 -14.44 1.28 -9.56
CA ASP A 98 -13.39 0.49 -10.24
C ASP A 98 -12.04 1.22 -10.17
N LEU A 99 -12.01 2.54 -10.38
CA LEU A 99 -10.81 3.36 -10.18
C LEU A 99 -10.37 3.34 -8.72
N THR A 100 -11.31 3.53 -7.79
CA THR A 100 -11.04 3.50 -6.35
C THR A 100 -10.39 2.17 -5.93
N GLU A 101 -10.95 1.06 -6.39
CA GLU A 101 -10.43 -0.28 -6.09
C GLU A 101 -9.04 -0.49 -6.71
N ALA A 102 -8.82 -0.09 -7.95
CA ALA A 102 -7.53 -0.21 -8.62
C ALA A 102 -6.42 0.55 -7.87
N ILE A 103 -6.70 1.79 -7.44
CA ILE A 103 -5.76 2.59 -6.63
C ILE A 103 -5.49 1.90 -5.29
N ALA A 104 -6.55 1.47 -4.58
CA ALA A 104 -6.42 0.83 -3.28
C ALA A 104 -5.62 -0.47 -3.35
N LEU A 105 -5.84 -1.31 -4.36
CA LEU A 105 -5.07 -2.55 -4.55
C LEU A 105 -3.61 -2.30 -4.93
N GLY A 106 -3.32 -1.16 -5.55
CA GLY A 106 -1.97 -0.81 -6.03
C GLY A 106 -1.10 -0.03 -5.04
N HIS A 107 -1.71 0.61 -4.02
CA HIS A 107 -1.00 1.62 -3.21
C HIS A 107 0.24 1.09 -2.49
N ASP A 108 0.20 -0.14 -1.97
CA ASP A 108 1.22 -0.75 -1.12
C ASP A 108 2.16 -1.75 -1.84
N LEU A 109 2.11 -1.84 -3.18
CA LEU A 109 2.92 -2.79 -3.95
C LEU A 109 4.43 -2.62 -3.71
N GLY A 110 4.89 -1.41 -3.47
CA GLY A 110 6.30 -1.07 -3.28
C GLY A 110 6.82 -1.24 -1.86
N HIS A 111 6.02 -1.72 -0.92
CA HIS A 111 6.49 -1.89 0.46
C HIS A 111 7.60 -2.94 0.57
N THR A 112 8.54 -2.67 1.48
CA THR A 112 9.68 -3.54 1.82
C THR A 112 9.27 -4.70 2.72
N PRO A 113 10.08 -5.76 2.84
CA PRO A 113 9.99 -6.66 3.99
C PRO A 113 10.17 -5.87 5.29
N PHE A 114 9.55 -6.33 6.36
CA PHE A 114 9.57 -5.71 7.69
C PHE A 114 9.01 -4.29 7.76
N GLY A 115 8.10 -3.94 6.85
CA GLY A 115 7.33 -2.70 6.89
C GLY A 115 8.20 -1.44 6.94
N HIS A 116 7.89 -0.54 7.89
CA HIS A 116 8.61 0.74 8.02
C HIS A 116 10.09 0.61 8.46
N ALA A 117 10.45 -0.45 9.18
CA ALA A 117 11.86 -0.70 9.52
C ALA A 117 12.67 -0.92 8.24
N GLY A 118 12.20 -1.82 7.37
CA GLY A 118 12.85 -2.05 6.09
C GLY A 118 12.90 -0.84 5.18
N GLU A 119 11.84 -0.03 5.16
CA GLU A 119 11.80 1.21 4.39
C GLU A 119 12.86 2.21 4.88
N ARG A 120 12.94 2.46 6.19
CA ARG A 120 13.97 3.35 6.77
C ARG A 120 15.37 2.86 6.45
N THR A 121 15.62 1.56 6.57
CA THR A 121 16.93 0.97 6.30
C THR A 121 17.31 1.13 4.83
N LEU A 122 16.43 0.76 3.88
CA LEU A 122 16.72 0.95 2.46
C LEU A 122 16.88 2.43 2.09
N ASN A 123 16.08 3.33 2.67
CA ASN A 123 16.24 4.76 2.44
C ASN A 123 17.60 5.30 2.89
N SER A 124 18.18 4.75 3.96
CA SER A 124 19.50 5.15 4.44
C SER A 124 20.67 4.57 3.63
N LEU A 125 20.45 3.45 2.94
CA LEU A 125 21.47 2.72 2.18
C LEU A 125 21.48 3.07 0.69
N CYS A 126 20.30 3.26 0.11
CA CYS A 126 20.18 3.54 -1.32
C CYS A 126 20.57 4.98 -1.63
N PRO A 127 21.57 5.24 -2.50
CA PRO A 127 22.01 6.60 -2.83
C PRO A 127 20.91 7.49 -3.43
N MET A 128 19.90 6.89 -4.08
CA MET A 128 18.74 7.58 -4.63
C MET A 128 17.62 7.80 -3.62
N GLY A 129 17.81 7.33 -2.37
CA GLY A 129 16.76 7.25 -1.37
C GLY A 129 15.73 6.16 -1.68
N PHE A 130 14.84 5.90 -0.73
CA PHE A 130 13.77 4.91 -0.89
C PHE A 130 12.49 5.40 -0.22
N ALA A 131 11.35 5.20 -0.88
CA ALA A 131 10.03 5.38 -0.29
C ALA A 131 9.04 4.42 -0.96
N HIS A 132 8.21 3.73 -0.16
CA HIS A 132 7.30 2.69 -0.66
C HIS A 132 6.36 3.18 -1.76
N TYR A 133 5.82 4.40 -1.65
CA TYR A 133 4.91 4.96 -2.66
C TYR A 133 5.60 5.22 -4.01
N LYS A 134 6.89 5.63 -4.00
CA LYS A 134 7.70 5.75 -5.22
C LYS A 134 8.03 4.37 -5.78
N GLN A 135 8.34 3.43 -4.90
CA GLN A 135 8.59 2.05 -5.27
C GLN A 135 7.33 1.38 -5.84
N SER A 136 6.12 1.70 -5.33
CA SER A 136 4.87 1.21 -5.92
C SER A 136 4.72 1.65 -7.37
N ILE A 137 5.06 2.92 -7.68
CA ILE A 137 5.09 3.42 -9.07
C ILE A 137 6.15 2.68 -9.89
N ARG A 138 7.36 2.52 -9.37
CA ARG A 138 8.42 1.80 -10.07
C ARG A 138 8.04 0.33 -10.36
N VAL A 139 7.32 -0.32 -9.44
CA VAL A 139 6.77 -1.66 -9.66
C VAL A 139 5.80 -1.68 -10.84
N VAL A 140 4.83 -0.76 -10.87
CA VAL A 140 3.77 -0.78 -11.90
C VAL A 140 4.20 -0.21 -13.24
N GLU A 141 5.20 0.67 -13.26
CA GLU A 141 5.72 1.27 -14.50
C GLU A 141 6.88 0.47 -15.11
N PHE A 142 7.67 -0.24 -14.30
CA PHE A 142 8.90 -0.89 -14.79
C PHE A 142 9.05 -2.33 -14.32
N LEU A 143 9.09 -2.63 -13.01
CA LEU A 143 9.58 -3.93 -12.52
C LEU A 143 8.69 -5.13 -12.89
N GLU A 144 7.38 -4.95 -12.99
CA GLU A 144 6.49 -6.02 -13.45
C GLU A 144 6.69 -6.29 -14.96
N LYS A 145 6.36 -7.51 -15.37
CA LYS A 145 6.52 -7.97 -16.77
C LYS A 145 7.92 -7.75 -17.34
N ASP A 146 8.92 -8.01 -16.52
CA ASP A 146 10.34 -8.03 -16.94
C ASP A 146 10.82 -6.73 -17.62
N GLY A 147 10.50 -5.58 -17.03
CA GLY A 147 10.89 -4.25 -17.48
C GLY A 147 9.81 -3.51 -18.27
N GLN A 148 8.65 -4.13 -18.52
CA GLN A 148 7.58 -3.49 -19.29
C GLN A 148 6.54 -2.76 -18.43
N GLY A 149 6.46 -3.10 -17.14
CA GLY A 149 5.42 -2.58 -16.24
C GLY A 149 4.01 -3.04 -16.60
N LEU A 150 3.03 -2.55 -15.86
CA LEU A 150 1.62 -2.91 -16.02
C LEU A 150 0.88 -2.02 -17.03
N ASN A 151 1.46 -0.90 -17.45
CA ASN A 151 0.83 0.09 -18.33
C ASN A 151 -0.54 0.54 -17.79
N LEU A 152 -0.56 1.03 -16.54
CA LEU A 152 -1.77 1.53 -15.88
C LEU A 152 -2.13 2.93 -16.37
N THR A 153 -3.39 3.32 -16.19
CA THR A 153 -3.86 4.68 -16.47
C THR A 153 -3.18 5.70 -15.59
N TRP A 154 -3.17 6.94 -16.04
CA TRP A 154 -2.61 8.06 -15.30
C TRP A 154 -3.28 8.21 -13.92
N GLU A 155 -4.61 8.09 -13.85
CA GLU A 155 -5.41 8.27 -12.63
C GLU A 155 -5.04 7.24 -11.56
N VAL A 156 -4.84 5.98 -11.96
CA VAL A 156 -4.40 4.92 -11.03
C VAL A 156 -2.99 5.20 -10.53
N ARG A 157 -2.06 5.60 -11.40
CA ARG A 157 -0.69 5.93 -11.01
C ARG A 157 -0.62 7.17 -10.11
N ASP A 158 -1.40 8.22 -10.41
CA ASP A 158 -1.52 9.42 -9.56
C ASP A 158 -2.02 9.05 -8.15
N GLY A 159 -3.09 8.25 -8.09
CA GLY A 159 -3.64 7.78 -6.82
C GLY A 159 -2.63 6.96 -6.01
N ILE A 160 -1.92 6.02 -6.64
CA ILE A 160 -0.86 5.22 -6.00
C ILE A 160 0.28 6.13 -5.49
N LEU A 161 0.75 7.08 -6.30
CA LEU A 161 1.85 7.97 -5.92
C LEU A 161 1.49 8.87 -4.73
N ASN A 162 0.24 9.33 -4.70
CA ASN A 162 -0.21 10.38 -3.79
C ASN A 162 -1.06 9.88 -2.61
N HIS A 163 -1.17 8.55 -2.36
CA HIS A 163 -1.96 8.01 -1.24
C HIS A 163 -1.42 8.39 0.13
N ARG A 164 -0.13 8.67 0.26
CA ARG A 164 0.52 9.05 1.52
C ARG A 164 -0.12 10.27 2.18
N THR A 165 0.10 10.44 3.49
CA THR A 165 -0.49 11.54 4.29
C THR A 165 -0.19 12.94 3.73
N SER A 166 1.02 13.18 3.21
CA SER A 166 1.43 14.46 2.62
C SER A 166 1.13 14.56 1.12
N GLY A 167 0.58 13.51 0.50
CA GLY A 167 0.19 13.51 -0.91
C GLY A 167 -1.16 14.19 -1.12
N ASN A 168 -1.43 14.55 -2.37
CA ASN A 168 -2.70 15.15 -2.78
C ASN A 168 -3.12 14.53 -4.11
N PRO A 169 -3.85 13.39 -4.09
CA PRO A 169 -4.37 12.79 -5.31
C PRO A 169 -5.25 13.75 -6.09
N SER A 170 -5.15 13.72 -7.41
CA SER A 170 -5.88 14.63 -8.30
C SER A 170 -7.36 14.26 -8.44
N THR A 171 -7.71 12.99 -8.21
CA THR A 171 -9.08 12.47 -8.30
C THR A 171 -9.70 12.31 -6.92
N LEU A 172 -11.03 12.38 -6.84
CA LEU A 172 -11.76 12.12 -5.60
C LEU A 172 -11.61 10.66 -5.16
N GLU A 173 -11.54 9.74 -6.11
CA GLU A 173 -11.28 8.31 -5.88
C GLU A 173 -9.92 8.10 -5.18
N GLY A 174 -8.88 8.76 -5.66
CA GLY A 174 -7.57 8.76 -5.00
C GLY A 174 -7.59 9.36 -3.61
N LYS A 175 -8.36 10.45 -3.40
CA LYS A 175 -8.56 11.05 -2.08
C LYS A 175 -9.32 10.10 -1.14
N ALA A 176 -10.30 9.35 -1.66
CA ALA A 176 -11.02 8.32 -0.89
C ALA A 176 -10.05 7.24 -0.41
N VAL A 177 -9.18 6.74 -1.27
CA VAL A 177 -8.16 5.75 -0.89
C VAL A 177 -7.21 6.31 0.17
N ARG A 178 -6.71 7.55 0.01
CA ARG A 178 -5.82 8.19 0.99
C ARG A 178 -6.43 8.33 2.39
N LEU A 179 -7.73 8.65 2.47
CA LEU A 179 -8.43 8.72 3.75
C LEU A 179 -8.70 7.33 4.33
N SER A 180 -9.07 6.38 3.47
CA SER A 180 -9.37 5.00 3.87
C SER A 180 -8.14 4.26 4.38
N ASP A 181 -6.96 4.48 3.79
CA ASP A 181 -5.71 3.93 4.28
C ASP A 181 -5.42 4.38 5.72
N LYS A 182 -5.61 5.67 6.03
CA LYS A 182 -5.45 6.19 7.40
C LYS A 182 -6.45 5.58 8.39
N ILE A 183 -7.71 5.44 7.98
CA ILE A 183 -8.78 4.86 8.81
C ILE A 183 -8.47 3.39 9.08
N ALA A 184 -8.12 2.63 8.06
CA ALA A 184 -7.74 1.23 8.17
C ALA A 184 -6.53 1.07 9.09
N TYR A 185 -5.45 1.81 8.83
CA TYR A 185 -4.20 1.75 9.58
C TYR A 185 -4.42 1.94 11.08
N ILE A 186 -5.11 3.00 11.52
CA ILE A 186 -5.36 3.28 12.94
C ILE A 186 -6.12 2.12 13.59
N ASN A 187 -7.18 1.62 12.97
CA ASN A 187 -7.99 0.56 13.54
C ASN A 187 -7.26 -0.78 13.58
N HIS A 188 -6.44 -1.06 12.57
CA HIS A 188 -5.62 -2.26 12.53
C HIS A 188 -4.54 -2.26 13.61
N ASP A 189 -3.87 -1.13 13.80
CA ASP A 189 -2.84 -0.98 14.82
C ASP A 189 -3.41 -1.17 16.23
N ILE A 190 -4.62 -0.64 16.49
CA ILE A 190 -5.32 -0.86 17.76
C ILE A 190 -5.61 -2.35 17.97
N ASP A 191 -6.23 -3.03 17.00
CA ASP A 191 -6.57 -4.44 17.09
C ASP A 191 -5.32 -5.31 17.29
N ASP A 192 -4.27 -5.06 16.52
CA ASP A 192 -3.02 -5.82 16.59
C ASP A 192 -2.25 -5.52 17.90
N GLY A 193 -2.28 -4.26 18.38
CA GLY A 193 -1.70 -3.86 19.67
C GLY A 193 -2.39 -4.51 20.85
N ILE A 194 -3.72 -4.61 20.83
CA ILE A 194 -4.50 -5.32 21.86
C ILE A 194 -4.20 -6.81 21.82
N ARG A 195 -4.16 -7.41 20.65
CA ARG A 195 -3.83 -8.83 20.47
C ARG A 195 -2.44 -9.19 20.94
N ALA A 196 -1.47 -8.31 20.71
CA ALA A 196 -0.10 -8.46 21.20
C ALA A 196 0.05 -8.22 22.71
N GLY A 197 -1.02 -7.81 23.40
CA GLY A 197 -0.98 -7.49 24.83
C GLY A 197 -0.21 -6.20 25.17
N ILE A 198 0.09 -5.38 24.16
CA ILE A 198 0.80 -4.09 24.34
C ILE A 198 -0.17 -2.98 24.71
N LEU A 199 -1.40 -3.05 24.23
CA LEU A 199 -2.47 -2.07 24.43
C LEU A 199 -3.72 -2.76 24.97
N LYS A 200 -4.53 -2.03 25.73
CA LYS A 200 -5.90 -2.40 26.09
C LYS A 200 -6.85 -1.35 25.54
N GLU A 201 -8.08 -1.71 25.21
CA GLU A 201 -9.10 -0.74 24.77
C GLU A 201 -9.28 0.40 25.80
N SER A 202 -9.16 0.08 27.11
CA SER A 202 -9.22 1.07 28.20
C SER A 202 -8.07 2.08 28.23
N ASP A 203 -6.99 1.85 27.51
CA ASP A 203 -5.84 2.75 27.45
C ASP A 203 -6.06 3.88 26.43
N ILE A 204 -7.06 3.73 25.56
CA ILE A 204 -7.45 4.75 24.58
C ILE A 204 -8.22 5.84 25.33
N LEU A 205 -7.73 7.06 25.25
CA LEU A 205 -8.28 8.19 26.00
C LEU A 205 -9.74 8.50 25.60
N SER A 206 -10.57 8.84 26.60
CA SER A 206 -11.99 9.18 26.38
C SER A 206 -12.20 10.34 25.43
N GLU A 207 -11.27 11.30 25.36
CA GLU A 207 -11.34 12.42 24.41
C GLU A 207 -11.36 11.97 22.93
N TYR A 208 -10.83 10.77 22.62
CA TYR A 208 -10.90 10.20 21.26
C TYR A 208 -12.14 9.32 21.12
N THR A 209 -12.44 8.50 22.13
CA THR A 209 -13.56 7.54 22.06
C THR A 209 -14.93 8.21 22.14
N ASP A 210 -15.05 9.34 22.81
CA ASP A 210 -16.29 10.13 22.86
C ASP A 210 -16.67 10.70 21.48
N VAL A 211 -15.66 10.95 20.61
CA VAL A 211 -15.88 11.46 19.26
C VAL A 211 -15.96 10.33 18.25
N LEU A 212 -15.06 9.34 18.32
CA LEU A 212 -14.89 8.32 17.28
C LEU A 212 -15.68 7.03 17.58
N GLY A 213 -15.97 6.75 18.85
CA GLY A 213 -16.58 5.50 19.31
C GLY A 213 -15.63 4.60 20.10
N ASN A 214 -16.22 3.69 20.88
CA ASN A 214 -15.53 2.84 21.86
C ASN A 214 -15.13 1.46 21.29
N SER A 215 -15.36 1.21 20.02
CA SER A 215 -15.03 -0.06 19.36
C SER A 215 -14.55 0.18 17.94
N THR A 216 -13.81 -0.77 17.36
CA THR A 216 -13.39 -0.75 15.95
C THR A 216 -14.57 -0.51 15.02
N LYS A 217 -15.73 -1.16 15.28
CA LYS A 217 -16.94 -0.98 14.48
C LYS A 217 -17.46 0.47 14.54
N GLU A 218 -17.55 1.05 15.74
CA GLU A 218 -18.02 2.41 15.92
C GLU A 218 -17.07 3.42 15.31
N ARG A 219 -15.76 3.28 15.54
CA ARG A 219 -14.73 4.15 14.95
C ARG A 219 -14.79 4.15 13.43
N LEU A 220 -14.86 2.98 12.81
CA LEU A 220 -15.00 2.87 11.36
C LEU A 220 -16.27 3.55 10.84
N ASN A 221 -17.42 3.26 11.47
CA ASN A 221 -18.70 3.85 11.06
C ASN A 221 -18.69 5.37 11.19
N THR A 222 -18.19 5.90 12.32
CA THR A 222 -18.12 7.34 12.54
C THR A 222 -17.26 8.04 11.49
N MET A 223 -16.04 7.56 11.28
CA MET A 223 -15.13 8.21 10.33
C MET A 223 -15.61 8.12 8.87
N ILE A 224 -16.14 6.96 8.46
CA ILE A 224 -16.69 6.79 7.11
C ILE A 224 -17.93 7.65 6.89
N SER A 225 -18.87 7.62 7.82
CA SER A 225 -20.10 8.42 7.73
C SER A 225 -19.81 9.92 7.75
N ASP A 226 -18.87 10.36 8.58
CA ASP A 226 -18.46 11.77 8.66
C ASP A 226 -17.89 12.26 7.31
N ILE A 227 -17.00 11.48 6.68
CA ILE A 227 -16.47 11.82 5.35
C ILE A 227 -17.61 11.92 4.32
N ILE A 228 -18.49 10.93 4.29
CA ILE A 228 -19.60 10.90 3.31
C ILE A 228 -20.49 12.12 3.50
N MET A 229 -20.98 12.36 4.71
CA MET A 229 -21.94 13.44 4.99
C MET A 229 -21.35 14.83 4.74
N ASN A 230 -20.07 15.02 4.99
CA ASN A 230 -19.40 16.29 4.76
C ASN A 230 -18.95 16.51 3.30
N SER A 231 -18.99 15.47 2.47
CA SER A 231 -18.48 15.52 1.07
C SER A 231 -19.59 15.50 0.01
N ILE A 232 -20.83 15.18 0.36
CA ILE A 232 -21.96 15.15 -0.59
C ILE A 232 -22.06 16.47 -1.37
N GLY A 233 -22.04 16.38 -2.71
CA GLY A 233 -22.17 17.51 -3.62
C GLY A 233 -20.94 18.44 -3.69
N LYS A 234 -19.82 18.06 -3.10
CA LYS A 234 -18.58 18.83 -3.13
C LYS A 234 -17.54 18.22 -4.08
N ASN A 235 -16.71 19.07 -4.68
CA ASN A 235 -15.52 18.64 -5.44
C ASN A 235 -14.31 18.46 -4.51
N ASP A 236 -14.55 17.90 -3.33
CA ASP A 236 -13.50 17.49 -2.40
C ASP A 236 -14.04 16.46 -1.39
N LEU A 237 -13.14 15.69 -0.77
CA LEU A 237 -13.46 14.82 0.36
C LEU A 237 -13.05 15.49 1.67
N VAL A 238 -14.05 15.75 2.50
CA VAL A 238 -13.91 16.53 3.72
C VAL A 238 -14.30 15.69 4.92
N MET A 239 -13.48 15.75 5.97
CA MET A 239 -13.78 15.25 7.30
C MET A 239 -14.05 16.44 8.22
N SER A 240 -15.05 16.36 9.07
CA SER A 240 -15.35 17.41 10.05
C SER A 240 -14.15 17.65 10.99
N GLU A 241 -14.03 18.88 11.50
CA GLU A 241 -12.91 19.24 12.36
C GLU A 241 -12.80 18.38 13.63
N PRO A 242 -13.91 18.08 14.35
CA PRO A 242 -13.84 17.22 15.54
C PRO A 242 -13.31 15.82 15.23
N VAL A 243 -13.84 15.16 14.18
CA VAL A 243 -13.44 13.82 13.78
C VAL A 243 -12.00 13.80 13.26
N ARG A 244 -11.62 14.78 12.46
CA ARG A 244 -10.26 14.94 11.95
C ARG A 244 -9.22 15.12 13.06
N LYS A 245 -9.56 15.96 14.07
CA LYS A 245 -8.71 16.18 15.24
C LYS A 245 -8.55 14.90 16.05
N ALA A 246 -9.68 14.28 16.45
CA ALA A 246 -9.67 13.04 17.22
C ALA A 246 -8.89 11.92 16.51
N MET A 247 -9.08 11.74 15.19
CA MET A 247 -8.32 10.78 14.39
C MET A 247 -6.81 11.08 14.38
N THR A 248 -6.43 12.35 14.30
CA THR A 248 -5.02 12.76 14.26
C THR A 248 -4.33 12.50 15.60
N GLU A 249 -5.00 12.87 16.70
CA GLU A 249 -4.47 12.65 18.05
C GLU A 249 -4.44 11.16 18.43
N LEU A 250 -5.47 10.39 18.05
CA LEU A 250 -5.48 8.93 18.22
C LEU A 250 -4.30 8.29 17.47
N ARG A 251 -4.02 8.72 16.24
CA ARG A 251 -2.86 8.23 15.49
C ARG A 251 -1.54 8.54 16.19
N LYS A 252 -1.40 9.74 16.77
CA LYS A 252 -0.23 10.13 17.54
C LYS A 252 -0.07 9.24 18.78
N PHE A 253 -1.15 9.05 19.53
CA PHE A 253 -1.20 8.13 20.68
C PHE A 253 -0.75 6.71 20.28
N MET A 254 -1.26 6.17 19.17
CA MET A 254 -0.87 4.85 18.67
C MET A 254 0.61 4.80 18.30
N PHE A 255 1.13 5.85 17.69
CA PHE A 255 2.56 5.93 17.38
C PHE A 255 3.42 5.85 18.64
N GLU A 256 3.07 6.60 19.67
CA GLU A 256 3.81 6.63 20.94
C GLU A 256 3.68 5.30 21.70
N SER A 257 2.50 4.70 21.72
CA SER A 257 2.22 3.48 22.50
C SER A 257 2.76 2.20 21.85
N LEU A 258 2.68 2.06 20.53
CA LEU A 258 3.09 0.83 19.82
C LEU A 258 4.50 0.91 19.27
N TYR A 259 4.80 1.96 18.49
CA TYR A 259 6.05 2.02 17.72
C TYR A 259 7.26 2.40 18.57
N LEU A 260 7.05 3.01 19.75
CA LEU A 260 8.13 3.29 20.69
C LEU A 260 8.30 2.17 21.75
N ASN A 261 7.53 1.10 21.67
CA ASN A 261 7.64 -0.03 22.59
C ASN A 261 9.02 -0.71 22.45
N PRO A 262 9.76 -0.94 23.56
CA PRO A 262 11.11 -1.53 23.52
C PRO A 262 11.15 -2.92 22.89
N THR A 263 10.12 -3.75 23.09
CA THR A 263 10.05 -5.10 22.52
C THR A 263 9.95 -5.06 21.00
N ALA A 264 9.07 -4.20 20.45
CA ALA A 264 8.96 -4.00 19.00
C ALA A 264 10.27 -3.47 18.41
N LYS A 265 10.94 -2.53 19.08
CA LYS A 265 12.22 -1.97 18.63
C LYS A 265 13.36 -2.97 18.60
N SER A 266 13.39 -3.95 19.50
CA SER A 266 14.46 -4.96 19.50
C SER A 266 14.43 -5.83 18.24
N GLU A 267 13.23 -6.18 17.76
CA GLU A 267 13.06 -6.95 16.52
C GLU A 267 13.32 -6.08 15.27
N GLU A 268 12.93 -4.80 15.30
CA GLU A 268 13.28 -3.87 14.24
C GLU A 268 14.80 -3.75 14.02
N ALA A 269 15.60 -3.69 15.10
CA ALA A 269 17.06 -3.63 15.00
C ALA A 269 17.66 -4.87 14.31
N LYS A 270 17.05 -6.05 14.51
CA LYS A 270 17.46 -7.28 13.81
C LYS A 270 17.11 -7.20 12.31
N ALA A 271 15.92 -6.70 11.98
CA ALA A 271 15.50 -6.49 10.59
C ALA A 271 16.40 -5.49 9.88
N ASP A 272 16.74 -4.38 10.54
CA ASP A 272 17.65 -3.35 10.01
C ASP A 272 19.03 -3.96 9.67
N LYS A 273 19.58 -4.77 10.58
CA LYS A 273 20.85 -5.47 10.35
C LYS A 273 20.75 -6.44 9.16
N LEU A 274 19.68 -7.24 9.12
CA LEU A 274 19.45 -8.22 8.07
C LEU A 274 19.40 -7.56 6.69
N ILE A 275 18.61 -6.49 6.53
CA ILE A 275 18.48 -5.75 5.28
C ILE A 275 19.82 -5.09 4.90
N THR A 276 20.52 -4.50 5.87
CA THR A 276 21.82 -3.86 5.64
C THR A 276 22.84 -4.85 5.07
N GLU A 277 22.93 -6.04 5.67
CA GLU A 277 23.88 -7.06 5.21
C GLU A 277 23.50 -7.62 3.83
N LEU A 278 22.21 -7.86 3.57
CA LEU A 278 21.74 -8.27 2.25
C LEU A 278 22.05 -7.20 1.18
N TYR A 279 21.79 -5.94 1.50
CA TYR A 279 22.05 -4.84 0.58
C TYR A 279 23.53 -4.74 0.21
N ARG A 280 24.42 -4.72 1.22
CA ARG A 280 25.88 -4.67 1.01
C ARG A 280 26.39 -5.87 0.23
N TYR A 281 25.87 -7.06 0.53
CA TYR A 281 26.25 -8.28 -0.17
C TYR A 281 25.89 -8.20 -1.65
N TYR A 282 24.66 -7.84 -2.00
CA TYR A 282 24.22 -7.81 -3.41
C TYR A 282 24.81 -6.64 -4.19
N VAL A 283 25.09 -5.50 -3.56
CA VAL A 283 25.83 -4.41 -4.23
C VAL A 283 27.25 -4.84 -4.58
N ALA A 284 27.93 -5.56 -3.69
CA ALA A 284 29.26 -6.08 -3.93
C ALA A 284 29.30 -7.30 -4.89
N ASN A 285 28.17 -8.00 -5.07
CA ASN A 285 28.07 -9.26 -5.81
C ASN A 285 26.82 -9.25 -6.72
N THR A 286 26.75 -8.35 -7.68
CA THR A 286 25.59 -8.21 -8.58
C THR A 286 25.37 -9.43 -9.48
N ASP A 287 26.40 -10.24 -9.71
CA ASP A 287 26.33 -11.54 -10.40
C ASP A 287 25.48 -12.57 -9.64
N LYS A 288 25.23 -12.38 -8.34
CA LYS A 288 24.38 -13.23 -7.49
C LYS A 288 22.91 -12.81 -7.49
N LEU A 289 22.57 -11.71 -8.11
CA LEU A 289 21.17 -11.32 -8.31
C LEU A 289 20.46 -12.36 -9.21
N PRO A 290 19.13 -12.53 -9.08
CA PRO A 290 18.34 -13.29 -10.05
C PRO A 290 18.47 -12.71 -11.47
N ASP A 291 18.38 -13.55 -12.49
CA ASP A 291 18.60 -13.15 -13.89
C ASP A 291 17.73 -11.96 -14.32
N THR A 292 16.47 -11.91 -13.92
CA THR A 292 15.61 -10.75 -14.22
C THR A 292 16.23 -9.45 -13.74
N TYR A 293 16.79 -9.41 -12.52
CA TYR A 293 17.39 -8.21 -11.96
C TYR A 293 18.75 -7.89 -12.59
N LYS A 294 19.55 -8.92 -12.96
CA LYS A 294 20.78 -8.70 -13.72
C LYS A 294 20.50 -8.03 -15.07
N ARG A 295 19.43 -8.42 -15.74
CA ARG A 295 19.01 -7.80 -17.01
C ARG A 295 18.67 -6.33 -16.84
N PHE A 296 18.10 -5.89 -15.70
CA PHE A 296 17.85 -4.48 -15.47
C PHE A 296 19.15 -3.66 -15.49
N ILE A 297 20.26 -4.22 -14.99
CA ILE A 297 21.58 -3.57 -15.04
C ILE A 297 22.14 -3.60 -16.46
N THR A 298 22.08 -4.77 -17.14
CA THR A 298 22.82 -4.98 -18.40
C THR A 298 22.07 -4.54 -19.66
N GLU A 299 20.74 -4.63 -19.66
CA GLU A 299 19.90 -4.32 -20.83
C GLU A 299 19.19 -2.96 -20.71
N PHE A 300 18.90 -2.49 -19.47
CA PHE A 300 18.19 -1.25 -19.24
C PHE A 300 19.06 -0.13 -18.65
N ASP A 301 20.36 -0.40 -18.46
CA ASP A 301 21.36 0.55 -17.91
C ASP A 301 20.98 1.12 -16.53
N GLU A 302 20.25 0.31 -15.74
CA GLU A 302 19.86 0.68 -14.38
C GLU A 302 21.05 0.61 -13.42
N ARG A 303 21.12 1.54 -12.47
CA ARG A 303 22.19 1.55 -11.46
C ARG A 303 22.13 0.30 -10.58
N PRO A 304 23.23 -0.40 -10.34
CA PRO A 304 23.26 -1.60 -9.51
C PRO A 304 22.63 -1.39 -8.12
N GLU A 305 22.88 -0.27 -7.47
CA GLU A 305 22.34 0.06 -6.15
C GLU A 305 20.82 0.16 -6.17
N GLN A 306 20.24 0.73 -7.24
CA GLN A 306 18.79 0.81 -7.41
C GLN A 306 18.20 -0.59 -7.64
N VAL A 307 18.82 -1.38 -8.48
CA VAL A 307 18.34 -2.75 -8.77
C VAL A 307 18.42 -3.64 -7.53
N VAL A 308 19.44 -3.47 -6.70
CA VAL A 308 19.54 -4.16 -5.40
C VAL A 308 18.42 -3.71 -4.45
N CYS A 309 18.13 -2.40 -4.39
CA CYS A 309 16.98 -1.87 -3.66
C CYS A 309 15.66 -2.51 -4.14
N ASP A 310 15.44 -2.55 -5.45
CA ASP A 310 14.25 -3.15 -6.07
C ASP A 310 14.10 -4.64 -5.70
N TYR A 311 15.21 -5.38 -5.75
CA TYR A 311 15.23 -6.79 -5.41
C TYR A 311 14.87 -7.03 -3.94
N ILE A 312 15.50 -6.29 -3.02
CA ILE A 312 15.25 -6.44 -1.58
C ILE A 312 13.83 -5.95 -1.24
N ALA A 313 13.40 -4.82 -1.78
CA ALA A 313 12.02 -4.32 -1.60
C ALA A 313 10.98 -5.33 -2.11
N GLY A 314 11.30 -6.08 -3.17
CA GLY A 314 10.45 -7.14 -3.70
C GLY A 314 10.40 -8.42 -2.87
N MET A 315 11.24 -8.60 -1.84
CA MET A 315 11.23 -9.79 -0.98
C MET A 315 10.02 -9.78 -0.05
N SER A 316 9.59 -10.96 0.37
CA SER A 316 8.76 -11.15 1.57
C SER A 316 9.67 -11.24 2.81
N ASP A 317 9.08 -11.08 4.00
CA ASP A 317 9.81 -11.16 5.26
C ASP A 317 10.53 -12.52 5.38
N GLN A 318 9.79 -13.60 5.17
CA GLN A 318 10.34 -14.95 5.25
C GLN A 318 11.41 -15.24 4.19
N TYR A 319 11.23 -14.69 2.97
CA TYR A 319 12.22 -14.86 1.90
C TYR A 319 13.52 -14.12 2.22
N SER A 320 13.44 -12.92 2.78
CA SER A 320 14.63 -12.16 3.19
C SER A 320 15.39 -12.85 4.34
N ILE A 321 14.66 -13.41 5.33
CA ILE A 321 15.27 -14.23 6.41
C ILE A 321 15.99 -15.45 5.81
N SER A 322 15.31 -16.17 4.90
CA SER A 322 15.90 -17.36 4.26
C SER A 322 17.15 -17.03 3.45
N LYS A 323 17.15 -15.89 2.73
CA LYS A 323 18.32 -15.42 1.97
C LYS A 323 19.47 -15.00 2.89
N PHE A 324 19.17 -14.32 3.98
CA PHE A 324 20.18 -13.99 4.99
C PHE A 324 20.84 -15.26 5.57
N GLN A 325 20.02 -16.24 5.94
CA GLN A 325 20.53 -17.52 6.46
C GLN A 325 21.39 -18.27 5.43
N GLU A 326 20.95 -18.29 4.16
CA GLU A 326 21.68 -18.93 3.08
C GLU A 326 23.09 -18.35 2.88
N ILE A 327 23.22 -17.03 3.00
CA ILE A 327 24.44 -16.28 2.70
C ILE A 327 25.36 -16.17 3.91
N PHE A 328 24.83 -15.90 5.09
CA PHE A 328 25.62 -15.50 6.26
C PHE A 328 25.69 -16.54 7.38
N VAL A 329 24.85 -17.59 7.34
CA VAL A 329 24.85 -18.62 8.37
C VAL A 329 25.53 -19.90 7.83
N PRO A 330 26.63 -20.38 8.45
CA PRO A 330 27.28 -21.61 8.04
C PRO A 330 26.32 -22.79 8.08
N LYS A 331 26.40 -23.66 7.07
CA LYS A 331 25.65 -24.91 7.04
C LYS A 331 26.47 -26.01 7.73
N ALA A 332 25.78 -26.90 8.47
CA ALA A 332 26.43 -28.08 9.00
C ALA A 332 27.00 -28.95 7.86
N TRP A 333 28.21 -29.44 8.05
CA TRP A 333 28.81 -30.42 7.15
C TRP A 333 27.96 -31.70 7.17
N LYS A 334 27.40 -32.04 6.01
CA LYS A 334 26.79 -33.37 5.84
C LYS A 334 27.89 -34.29 5.29
N GLY A 335 28.44 -35.12 6.18
CA GLY A 335 29.36 -36.20 5.82
C GLY A 335 28.68 -37.27 4.99
#